data_56ab62f38012bba71fbfc734d8abd9bf
#
_entry.id   56ab62f38012bba71fbfc734d8abd9bf
#
_cell.length_a   1.000
_cell.length_b   1.000
_cell.length_c   1.000
_cell.angle_alpha   90.00
_cell.angle_beta   90.00
_cell.angle_gamma   90.00
#
_symmetry.space_group_name_H-M   'P 1'
#
loop_
_entity.id
_entity.type
_entity.pdbx_description
1 polymer ?
#
loop_
_entity_poly.entity_id
_entity_poly.type
_entity_poly.pdbx_seq_one_letter_code
_entity_poly.pdbx_strand_id
1 'polypeptide(L)'
;MLFLNWGVAVEADNFGVDSSFDCILMTEAYLKTIFGGRPPERFLSPDLCFSIHTTEQEQVVGRQFIETLYNLAHLDSVNDSTLDMLFASTLRFAESLYSSRTVFKSGGWSRNKQTIERFVRLVNDNARTEHELDFYASQLCISAHYLGMVVKKETGLTAKEWIDKTLTMLLQLELRCTNKSQKMIADEFGFMSLSSLCKFFKRRTGITTTEYRMLPEDELK
;
A
#
# COMPACT_ATOMS: atom_id res chain seq x y z
N MET A 1 14.60 -8.02 -5.46
CA MET A 1 14.04 -6.87 -4.72
C MET A 1 12.59 -6.69 -5.13
N LEU A 2 11.71 -6.51 -4.20
CA LEU A 2 10.28 -6.35 -4.43
C LEU A 2 9.84 -5.01 -3.82
N PHE A 3 9.14 -4.20 -4.59
CA PHE A 3 8.47 -2.99 -4.14
C PHE A 3 6.97 -3.24 -4.13
N LEU A 4 6.35 -2.98 -3.01
CA LEU A 4 4.91 -3.10 -2.81
C LEU A 4 4.34 -1.72 -2.54
N ASN A 5 3.36 -1.32 -3.32
CA ASN A 5 2.66 -0.07 -3.11
C ASN A 5 1.46 -0.28 -2.16
N TRP A 6 0.83 0.82 -1.75
CA TRP A 6 -0.31 0.82 -0.84
C TRP A 6 -1.46 -0.05 -1.36
N GLY A 7 -2.08 -0.77 -0.45
CA GLY A 7 -3.23 -1.62 -0.76
C GLY A 7 -2.89 -2.96 -1.42
N VAL A 8 -1.61 -3.29 -1.58
CA VAL A 8 -1.18 -4.63 -2.01
C VAL A 8 -1.06 -5.53 -0.79
N ALA A 9 -1.90 -6.56 -0.73
CA ALA A 9 -1.72 -7.64 0.21
C ALA A 9 -0.79 -8.70 -0.40
N VAL A 10 0.20 -9.13 0.36
CA VAL A 10 1.08 -10.24 -0.02
C VAL A 10 0.69 -11.44 0.84
N GLU A 11 0.28 -12.50 0.17
CA GLU A 11 -0.09 -13.74 0.85
C GLU A 11 1.17 -14.57 1.11
N ALA A 12 1.24 -15.23 2.28
CA ALA A 12 2.38 -16.05 2.66
C ALA A 12 2.68 -17.15 1.63
N ASP A 13 1.65 -17.67 0.97
CA ASP A 13 1.75 -18.71 -0.07
C ASP A 13 2.53 -18.26 -1.32
N ASN A 14 2.75 -16.95 -1.48
CA ASN A 14 3.57 -16.41 -2.58
C ASN A 14 5.08 -16.54 -2.32
N PHE A 15 5.47 -16.97 -1.12
CA PHE A 15 6.87 -17.19 -0.74
C PHE A 15 7.15 -18.67 -0.51
N GLY A 16 8.34 -19.12 -0.87
CA GLY A 16 8.78 -20.48 -0.54
C GLY A 16 8.93 -20.67 0.98
N VAL A 17 8.82 -21.89 1.45
CA VAL A 17 8.85 -22.26 2.90
C VAL A 17 10.10 -21.75 3.62
N ASP A 18 11.23 -21.61 2.90
CA ASP A 18 12.52 -21.14 3.43
C ASP A 18 12.86 -19.71 3.00
N SER A 19 11.87 -18.92 2.60
CA SER A 19 12.10 -17.54 2.17
C SER A 19 12.33 -16.63 3.37
N SER A 20 13.42 -15.86 3.35
CA SER A 20 13.67 -14.76 4.26
C SER A 20 13.68 -13.44 3.50
N PHE A 21 13.16 -12.40 4.09
CA PHE A 21 13.17 -11.06 3.50
C PHE A 21 13.33 -9.99 4.57
N ASP A 22 14.07 -8.95 4.20
CA ASP A 22 14.13 -7.72 4.96
C ASP A 22 13.16 -6.74 4.33
N CYS A 23 12.37 -6.04 5.15
CA CYS A 23 11.40 -5.07 4.64
C CYS A 23 11.58 -3.69 5.28
N ILE A 24 11.28 -2.66 4.50
CA ILE A 24 11.19 -1.29 4.96
C ILE A 24 9.77 -0.82 4.67
N LEU A 25 9.09 -0.32 5.71
CA LEU A 25 7.78 0.30 5.60
C LEU A 25 7.92 1.81 5.65
N MET A 26 7.23 2.50 4.74
CA MET A 26 7.24 3.96 4.70
C MET A 26 5.85 4.50 4.38
N THR A 27 5.58 5.72 4.82
CA THR A 27 4.37 6.44 4.43
C THR A 27 4.60 7.21 3.14
N GLU A 28 3.53 7.46 2.35
CA GLU A 28 3.62 8.32 1.16
C GLU A 28 4.04 9.75 1.54
N ALA A 29 3.58 10.25 2.68
CA ALA A 29 3.98 11.55 3.19
C ALA A 29 5.49 11.62 3.44
N TYR A 30 6.07 10.59 4.06
CA TYR A 30 7.51 10.48 4.29
C TYR A 30 8.28 10.40 2.96
N LEU A 31 7.79 9.58 2.02
CA LEU A 31 8.38 9.49 0.68
C LEU A 31 8.42 10.86 -0.01
N LYS A 32 7.35 11.64 0.06
CA LYS A 32 7.32 13.00 -0.48
C LYS A 32 8.32 13.93 0.23
N THR A 33 8.42 13.82 1.55
CA THR A 33 9.33 14.64 2.35
C THR A 33 10.79 14.42 1.98
N ILE A 34 11.25 13.16 1.94
CA ILE A 34 12.67 12.84 1.65
C ILE A 34 13.09 13.22 0.22
N PHE A 35 12.13 13.36 -0.71
CA PHE A 35 12.39 13.81 -2.08
C PHE A 35 11.99 15.26 -2.34
N GLY A 36 11.80 16.08 -1.30
CA GLY A 36 11.45 17.49 -1.44
C GLY A 36 10.15 17.72 -2.23
N GLY A 37 9.15 16.85 -2.03
CA GLY A 37 7.85 16.90 -2.72
C GLY A 37 7.85 16.28 -4.13
N ARG A 38 8.97 15.79 -4.63
CA ARG A 38 9.11 15.22 -5.98
C ARG A 38 9.73 13.83 -5.97
N PRO A 39 9.09 12.83 -5.38
CA PRO A 39 9.60 11.47 -5.43
C PRO A 39 9.62 10.97 -6.87
N PRO A 40 10.48 9.99 -7.18
CA PRO A 40 10.50 9.37 -8.50
C PRO A 40 9.11 8.83 -8.86
N GLU A 41 8.68 9.10 -10.10
CA GLU A 41 7.33 8.72 -10.59
C GLU A 41 7.00 7.24 -10.37
N ARG A 42 8.02 6.38 -10.41
CA ARG A 42 7.86 4.94 -10.22
C ARG A 42 7.29 4.58 -8.85
N PHE A 43 7.68 5.27 -7.78
CA PHE A 43 7.17 5.03 -6.44
C PHE A 43 5.79 5.66 -6.19
N LEU A 44 5.38 6.55 -7.08
CA LEU A 44 4.02 7.11 -7.13
C LEU A 44 3.15 6.39 -8.15
N SER A 45 3.76 5.52 -8.97
CA SER A 45 3.03 4.79 -9.98
C SER A 45 2.09 3.77 -9.33
N PRO A 46 0.93 3.57 -9.91
CA PRO A 46 -0.08 2.60 -9.48
C PRO A 46 0.24 1.17 -9.92
N ASP A 47 1.32 0.94 -10.60
CA ASP A 47 1.87 -0.40 -10.60
C ASP A 47 2.01 -0.79 -9.14
N LEU A 48 1.00 -1.49 -8.63
CA LEU A 48 0.79 -1.79 -7.22
C LEU A 48 1.98 -2.52 -6.60
N CYS A 49 2.74 -3.18 -7.44
CA CYS A 49 4.02 -3.78 -7.09
C CYS A 49 4.90 -3.91 -8.32
N PHE A 50 6.19 -3.90 -8.11
CA PHE A 50 7.15 -4.32 -9.12
C PHE A 50 8.26 -5.16 -8.48
N SER A 51 8.75 -6.15 -9.21
CA SER A 51 9.89 -6.95 -8.81
C SER A 51 11.09 -6.66 -9.70
N ILE A 52 12.27 -6.71 -9.11
CA ILE A 52 13.53 -6.57 -9.81
C ILE A 52 14.32 -7.85 -9.57
N HIS A 53 14.61 -8.58 -10.65
CA HIS A 53 15.58 -9.67 -10.58
C HIS A 53 16.96 -9.06 -10.42
N THR A 54 17.60 -9.32 -9.30
CA THR A 54 18.89 -8.77 -8.93
C THR A 54 19.99 -9.81 -9.10
N THR A 55 21.18 -9.38 -9.49
CA THR A 55 22.39 -10.22 -9.44
C THR A 55 22.83 -10.39 -7.98
N GLU A 56 23.71 -11.37 -7.70
CA GLU A 56 24.24 -11.56 -6.35
C GLU A 56 24.93 -10.29 -5.79
N GLN A 57 25.70 -9.60 -6.62
CA GLN A 57 26.35 -8.35 -6.23
C GLN A 57 25.34 -7.27 -5.85
N GLU A 58 24.28 -7.11 -6.63
CA GLU A 58 23.22 -6.13 -6.34
C GLU A 58 22.41 -6.51 -5.10
N GLN A 59 22.22 -7.79 -4.83
CA GLN A 59 21.59 -8.26 -3.58
C GLN A 59 22.46 -7.91 -2.39
N VAL A 60 23.79 -8.13 -2.47
CA VAL A 60 24.72 -7.74 -1.41
C VAL A 60 24.63 -6.24 -1.13
N VAL A 61 24.70 -5.41 -2.18
CA VAL A 61 24.60 -3.95 -2.04
C VAL A 61 23.24 -3.54 -1.46
N GLY A 62 22.15 -4.11 -1.95
CA GLY A 62 20.82 -3.83 -1.43
C GLY A 62 20.66 -4.17 0.05
N ARG A 63 21.21 -5.32 0.47
CA ARG A 63 21.21 -5.73 1.89
C ARG A 63 22.04 -4.77 2.74
N GLN A 64 23.21 -4.36 2.27
CA GLN A 64 24.05 -3.38 2.98
C GLN A 64 23.33 -2.06 3.20
N PHE A 65 22.53 -1.57 2.23
CA PHE A 65 21.70 -0.39 2.42
C PHE A 65 20.69 -0.58 3.56
N ILE A 66 20.00 -1.70 3.59
CA ILE A 66 18.99 -2.01 4.62
C ILE A 66 19.65 -2.14 5.99
N GLU A 67 20.75 -2.88 6.11
CA GLU A 67 21.49 -3.05 7.35
C GLU A 67 22.02 -1.72 7.86
N THR A 68 22.54 -0.87 6.97
CA THR A 68 23.04 0.45 7.37
C THR A 68 21.90 1.35 7.86
N LEU A 69 20.74 1.35 7.19
CA LEU A 69 19.56 2.07 7.64
C LEU A 69 19.11 1.59 9.02
N TYR A 70 19.05 0.27 9.21
CA TYR A 70 18.67 -0.33 10.48
C TYR A 70 19.64 0.09 11.61
N ASN A 71 20.94 -0.04 11.37
CA ASN A 71 21.96 0.31 12.36
C ASN A 71 21.92 1.79 12.70
N LEU A 72 21.80 2.68 11.71
CA LEU A 72 21.70 4.12 11.92
C LEU A 72 20.45 4.50 12.71
N ALA A 73 19.31 3.87 12.44
CA ALA A 73 18.08 4.14 13.16
C ALA A 73 18.12 3.77 14.65
N HIS A 74 19.09 2.93 15.05
CA HIS A 74 19.29 2.50 16.44
C HIS A 74 20.45 3.22 17.16
N LEU A 75 21.06 4.22 16.51
CA LEU A 75 22.08 5.05 17.15
C LEU A 75 21.43 6.24 17.84
N ASP A 76 21.80 6.48 19.11
CA ASP A 76 21.23 7.55 19.94
C ASP A 76 21.49 8.99 19.44
N SER A 77 22.41 9.18 18.48
CA SER A 77 22.91 10.49 18.07
C SER A 77 22.85 10.76 16.56
N VAL A 78 22.02 10.04 15.81
CA VAL A 78 21.90 10.26 14.36
C VAL A 78 20.90 11.37 14.08
N ASN A 79 21.31 12.28 13.21
CA ASN A 79 20.43 13.32 12.69
C ASN A 79 19.44 12.71 11.69
N ASP A 80 18.17 13.06 11.82
CA ASP A 80 17.08 12.61 10.91
C ASP A 80 17.43 12.84 9.44
N SER A 81 18.13 13.93 9.10
CA SER A 81 18.56 14.21 7.73
C SER A 81 19.54 13.17 7.17
N THR A 82 20.35 12.53 8.00
CA THR A 82 21.25 11.45 7.56
C THR A 82 20.48 10.20 7.20
N LEU A 83 19.49 9.84 7.99
CA LEU A 83 18.58 8.74 7.71
C LEU A 83 17.78 9.01 6.42
N ASP A 84 17.24 10.21 6.27
CA ASP A 84 16.47 10.62 5.10
C ASP A 84 17.29 10.52 3.80
N MET A 85 18.56 11.00 3.84
CA MET A 85 19.45 10.92 2.68
C MET A 85 19.81 9.48 2.32
N LEU A 86 20.10 8.64 3.32
CA LEU A 86 20.41 7.24 3.08
C LEU A 86 19.19 6.49 2.54
N PHE A 87 18.03 6.79 3.09
CA PHE A 87 16.78 6.22 2.63
C PHE A 87 16.46 6.63 1.18
N ALA A 88 16.60 7.92 0.85
CA ALA A 88 16.46 8.41 -0.51
C ALA A 88 17.45 7.73 -1.47
N SER A 89 18.70 7.52 -1.03
CA SER A 89 19.73 6.82 -1.80
C SER A 89 19.37 5.36 -2.05
N THR A 90 18.82 4.67 -1.06
CA THR A 90 18.33 3.28 -1.18
C THR A 90 17.23 3.18 -2.24
N LEU A 91 16.27 4.10 -2.21
CA LEU A 91 15.20 4.15 -3.21
C LEU A 91 15.71 4.50 -4.61
N ARG A 92 16.66 5.43 -4.73
CA ARG A 92 17.32 5.74 -6.00
C ARG A 92 18.10 4.56 -6.56
N PHE A 93 18.75 3.79 -5.69
CA PHE A 93 19.41 2.55 -6.10
C PHE A 93 18.38 1.55 -6.68
N ALA A 94 17.27 1.32 -5.99
CA ALA A 94 16.19 0.47 -6.49
C ALA A 94 15.62 0.97 -7.83
N GLU A 95 15.41 2.28 -7.99
CA GLU A 95 14.98 2.90 -9.24
C GLU A 95 15.98 2.67 -10.38
N SER A 96 17.27 2.81 -10.11
CA SER A 96 18.32 2.60 -11.11
C SER A 96 18.37 1.16 -11.62
N LEU A 97 18.22 0.18 -10.72
CA LEU A 97 18.12 -1.23 -11.08
C LEU A 97 16.89 -1.53 -11.93
N TYR A 98 15.77 -0.93 -11.59
CA TYR A 98 14.55 -1.07 -12.37
C TYR A 98 14.70 -0.47 -13.76
N SER A 99 15.19 0.75 -13.85
CA SER A 99 15.35 1.49 -15.10
C SER A 99 16.35 0.84 -16.06
N SER A 100 17.40 0.22 -15.54
CA SER A 100 18.39 -0.48 -16.36
C SER A 100 17.86 -1.77 -17.01
N ARG A 101 16.80 -2.37 -16.48
CA ARG A 101 16.26 -3.66 -16.93
C ARG A 101 14.95 -3.59 -17.67
N THR A 102 14.18 -2.57 -17.40
CA THR A 102 13.02 -2.24 -18.22
C THR A 102 13.52 -1.47 -19.43
N VAL A 103 13.84 -2.19 -20.50
CA VAL A 103 13.82 -1.59 -21.83
C VAL A 103 12.42 -1.01 -21.95
N PHE A 104 12.32 0.32 -21.92
CA PHE A 104 11.09 1.03 -22.17
C PHE A 104 10.46 0.46 -23.45
N LYS A 105 9.52 -0.45 -23.31
CA LYS A 105 8.48 -0.52 -24.32
C LYS A 105 7.80 0.82 -24.22
N SER A 106 8.23 1.74 -25.06
CA SER A 106 7.58 3.02 -25.39
C SER A 106 6.27 2.73 -26.16
N GLY A 107 5.45 1.87 -25.60
CA GLY A 107 4.05 1.70 -25.94
C GLY A 107 3.28 2.45 -24.88
N GLY A 108 2.62 3.52 -25.27
CA GLY A 108 1.82 4.34 -24.37
C GLY A 108 1.00 3.45 -23.45
N TRP A 109 0.97 3.83 -22.20
CA TRP A 109 0.22 3.15 -21.15
C TRP A 109 -1.17 2.84 -21.68
N SER A 110 -1.56 1.57 -21.66
CA SER A 110 -2.91 1.19 -22.08
C SER A 110 -3.89 2.05 -21.29
N ARG A 111 -4.92 2.58 -21.93
CA ARG A 111 -5.97 3.39 -21.29
C ARG A 111 -6.49 2.72 -20.01
N ASN A 112 -6.56 1.39 -20.00
CA ASN A 112 -6.96 0.59 -18.84
C ASN A 112 -5.99 0.75 -17.68
N LYS A 113 -4.70 0.73 -17.93
CA LYS A 113 -3.67 0.87 -16.90
C LYS A 113 -3.74 2.23 -16.23
N GLN A 114 -3.92 3.31 -17.00
CA GLN A 114 -4.16 4.66 -16.47
C GLN A 114 -5.45 4.74 -15.65
N THR A 115 -6.51 4.04 -16.09
CA THR A 115 -7.78 4.01 -15.37
C THR A 115 -7.62 3.35 -13.99
N ILE A 116 -6.93 2.22 -13.92
CA ILE A 116 -6.67 1.53 -12.65
C ILE A 116 -5.85 2.40 -11.72
N GLU A 117 -4.85 3.04 -12.25
CA GLU A 117 -3.99 3.97 -11.53
C GLU A 117 -4.78 5.05 -10.80
N ARG A 118 -5.57 5.72 -11.56
CA ARG A 118 -6.42 6.78 -11.01
C ARG A 118 -7.45 6.22 -10.02
N PHE A 119 -8.02 5.04 -10.31
CA PHE A 119 -8.94 4.37 -9.41
C PHE A 119 -8.28 4.04 -8.06
N VAL A 120 -7.09 3.42 -8.08
CA VAL A 120 -6.38 3.05 -6.84
C VAL A 120 -6.04 4.29 -6.01
N ARG A 121 -5.59 5.37 -6.63
CA ARG A 121 -5.36 6.65 -5.92
C ARG A 121 -6.65 7.15 -5.28
N LEU A 122 -7.74 7.21 -6.04
CA LEU A 122 -9.03 7.64 -5.52
C LEU A 122 -9.51 6.78 -4.35
N VAL A 123 -9.29 5.45 -4.43
CA VAL A 123 -9.64 4.55 -3.32
C VAL A 123 -8.78 4.84 -2.09
N ASN A 124 -7.48 4.99 -2.24
CA ASN A 124 -6.60 5.32 -1.12
C ASN A 124 -6.96 6.65 -0.45
N ASP A 125 -7.35 7.64 -1.24
CA ASP A 125 -7.69 8.97 -0.74
C ASP A 125 -9.09 9.03 -0.10
N ASN A 126 -10.04 8.22 -0.56
CA ASN A 126 -11.46 8.38 -0.23
C ASN A 126 -12.12 7.16 0.43
N ALA A 127 -11.50 5.98 0.44
CA ALA A 127 -12.14 4.76 0.96
C ALA A 127 -12.55 4.85 2.45
N ARG A 128 -12.05 5.84 3.17
CA ARG A 128 -12.46 6.11 4.55
C ARG A 128 -13.94 6.52 4.64
N THR A 129 -14.43 7.29 3.68
CA THR A 129 -15.79 7.85 3.69
C THR A 129 -16.65 7.41 2.51
N GLU A 130 -16.03 7.03 1.40
CA GLU A 130 -16.71 6.70 0.15
C GLU A 130 -16.58 5.20 -0.15
N HIS A 131 -17.69 4.49 -0.04
CA HIS A 131 -17.68 3.02 -0.11
C HIS A 131 -18.28 2.48 -1.41
N GLU A 132 -18.97 3.32 -2.19
CA GLU A 132 -19.71 2.87 -3.37
C GLU A 132 -18.93 3.09 -4.66
N LEU A 133 -19.02 2.12 -5.57
CA LEU A 133 -18.30 2.13 -6.84
C LEU A 133 -18.67 3.33 -7.73
N ASP A 134 -19.93 3.77 -7.63
CA ASP A 134 -20.44 4.88 -8.44
C ASP A 134 -19.72 6.20 -8.16
N PHE A 135 -19.30 6.44 -6.91
CA PHE A 135 -18.48 7.59 -6.58
C PHE A 135 -17.19 7.59 -7.40
N TYR A 136 -16.44 6.51 -7.37
CA TYR A 136 -15.16 6.39 -8.07
C TYR A 136 -15.29 6.46 -9.59
N ALA A 137 -16.34 5.82 -10.12
CA ALA A 137 -16.64 5.88 -11.54
C ALA A 137 -16.95 7.31 -12.01
N SER A 138 -17.72 8.05 -11.22
CA SER A 138 -18.03 9.46 -11.49
C SER A 138 -16.80 10.35 -11.47
N GLN A 139 -15.91 10.18 -10.47
CA GLN A 139 -14.65 10.90 -10.39
C GLN A 139 -13.71 10.62 -11.58
N LEU A 140 -13.81 9.43 -12.16
CA LEU A 140 -13.04 9.04 -13.34
C LEU A 140 -13.72 9.40 -14.66
N CYS A 141 -14.94 9.95 -14.61
CA CYS A 141 -15.77 10.26 -15.80
C CYS A 141 -16.01 9.03 -16.69
N ILE A 142 -16.24 7.86 -16.08
CA ILE A 142 -16.55 6.59 -16.76
C ILE A 142 -17.74 5.91 -16.08
N SER A 143 -18.35 4.90 -16.75
CA SER A 143 -19.40 4.12 -16.11
C SER A 143 -18.84 3.14 -15.06
N ALA A 144 -19.62 2.87 -13.99
CA ALA A 144 -19.28 1.87 -12.99
C ALA A 144 -19.06 0.48 -13.61
N HIS A 145 -19.85 0.13 -14.61
CA HIS A 145 -19.69 -1.12 -15.36
C HIS A 145 -18.31 -1.20 -16.03
N TYR A 146 -17.90 -0.15 -16.75
CA TYR A 146 -16.60 -0.11 -17.41
C TYR A 146 -15.46 -0.16 -16.38
N LEU A 147 -15.55 0.61 -15.30
CA LEU A 147 -14.57 0.58 -14.22
C LEU A 147 -14.44 -0.84 -13.62
N GLY A 148 -15.58 -1.47 -13.29
CA GLY A 148 -15.61 -2.84 -12.75
C GLY A 148 -14.96 -3.86 -13.69
N MET A 149 -15.23 -3.76 -14.99
CA MET A 149 -14.66 -4.63 -16.01
C MET A 149 -13.13 -4.45 -16.11
N VAL A 150 -12.65 -3.21 -16.15
CA VAL A 150 -11.23 -2.90 -16.25
C VAL A 150 -10.48 -3.38 -15.00
N VAL A 151 -10.99 -3.06 -13.81
CA VAL A 151 -10.36 -3.48 -12.54
C VAL A 151 -10.30 -5.00 -12.46
N LYS A 152 -11.41 -5.70 -12.72
CA LYS A 152 -11.45 -7.18 -12.67
C LYS A 152 -10.47 -7.83 -13.63
N LYS A 153 -10.37 -7.29 -14.85
CA LYS A 153 -9.48 -7.82 -15.89
C LYS A 153 -8.01 -7.71 -15.51
N GLU A 154 -7.60 -6.58 -14.96
CA GLU A 154 -6.19 -6.26 -14.73
C GLU A 154 -5.68 -6.72 -13.34
N THR A 155 -6.59 -6.77 -12.33
CA THR A 155 -6.20 -7.08 -10.95
C THR A 155 -6.70 -8.44 -10.46
N GLY A 156 -7.62 -9.07 -11.19
CA GLY A 156 -8.30 -10.29 -10.75
C GLY A 156 -9.40 -10.05 -9.70
N LEU A 157 -9.42 -8.90 -9.02
CA LEU A 157 -10.42 -8.53 -8.02
C LEU A 157 -11.51 -7.64 -8.64
N THR A 158 -12.73 -7.72 -8.12
CA THR A 158 -13.73 -6.71 -8.45
C THR A 158 -13.37 -5.36 -7.84
N ALA A 159 -13.81 -4.27 -8.46
CA ALA A 159 -13.57 -2.92 -7.91
C ALA A 159 -14.16 -2.75 -6.50
N LYS A 160 -15.31 -3.38 -6.21
CA LYS A 160 -15.90 -3.37 -4.86
C LYS A 160 -15.05 -4.14 -3.85
N GLU A 161 -14.52 -5.30 -4.22
CA GLU A 161 -13.59 -6.04 -3.36
C GLU A 161 -12.33 -5.22 -3.05
N TRP A 162 -11.85 -4.46 -4.03
CA TRP A 162 -10.71 -3.56 -3.84
C TRP A 162 -11.01 -2.46 -2.81
N ILE A 163 -12.14 -1.74 -2.98
CA ILE A 163 -12.59 -0.71 -2.04
C ILE A 163 -12.75 -1.30 -0.64
N ASP A 164 -13.45 -2.44 -0.53
CA ASP A 164 -13.70 -3.10 0.74
C ASP A 164 -12.42 -3.59 1.43
N LYS A 165 -11.43 -4.08 0.68
CA LYS A 165 -10.10 -4.45 1.23
C LYS A 165 -9.40 -3.23 1.83
N THR A 166 -9.34 -2.13 1.08
CA THR A 166 -8.70 -0.89 1.55
C THR A 166 -9.41 -0.34 2.79
N LEU A 167 -10.74 -0.29 2.77
CA LEU A 167 -11.54 0.14 3.92
C LEU A 167 -11.29 -0.75 5.14
N THR A 168 -11.24 -2.07 4.96
CA THR A 168 -10.97 -3.01 6.06
C THR A 168 -9.60 -2.77 6.67
N MET A 169 -8.57 -2.57 5.85
CA MET A 169 -7.22 -2.27 6.32
C MET A 169 -7.16 -0.95 7.10
N LEU A 170 -7.83 0.10 6.63
CA LEU A 170 -7.91 1.39 7.33
C LEU A 170 -8.63 1.25 8.68
N LEU A 171 -9.72 0.46 8.74
CA LEU A 171 -10.43 0.18 9.99
C LEU A 171 -9.57 -0.62 10.97
N GLN A 172 -8.83 -1.61 10.48
CA GLN A 172 -7.90 -2.39 11.30
C GLN A 172 -6.84 -1.48 11.93
N LEU A 173 -6.25 -0.60 11.14
CA LEU A 173 -5.27 0.39 11.62
C LEU A 173 -5.88 1.32 12.67
N GLU A 174 -7.05 1.90 12.40
CA GLU A 174 -7.73 2.82 13.31
C GLU A 174 -8.10 2.15 14.64
N LEU A 175 -8.60 0.90 14.59
CA LEU A 175 -8.95 0.13 15.77
C LEU A 175 -7.75 -0.19 16.67
N ARG A 176 -6.57 -0.36 16.09
CA ARG A 176 -5.33 -0.73 16.80
C ARG A 176 -4.53 0.49 17.27
N CYS A 177 -4.40 1.48 16.43
CA CYS A 177 -3.51 2.63 16.68
C CYS A 177 -4.19 3.77 17.45
N THR A 178 -5.50 3.68 17.71
CA THR A 178 -6.22 4.76 18.40
C THR A 178 -7.10 4.24 19.54
N ASN A 179 -7.33 5.10 20.54
CA ASN A 179 -8.26 4.84 21.63
C ASN A 179 -9.67 5.37 21.33
N LYS A 180 -9.98 5.70 20.06
CA LYS A 180 -11.29 6.17 19.67
C LYS A 180 -12.38 5.13 19.96
N SER A 181 -13.56 5.59 20.37
CA SER A 181 -14.71 4.71 20.50
C SER A 181 -15.11 4.16 19.13
N GLN A 182 -15.66 2.95 19.10
CA GLN A 182 -16.14 2.35 17.85
C GLN A 182 -17.23 3.20 17.18
N LYS A 183 -18.00 3.97 17.96
CA LYS A 183 -18.98 4.92 17.43
C LYS A 183 -18.30 6.06 16.69
N MET A 184 -17.25 6.66 17.28
CA MET A 184 -16.47 7.71 16.60
C MET A 184 -15.85 7.18 15.30
N ILE A 185 -15.32 5.97 15.31
CA ILE A 185 -14.78 5.34 14.11
C ILE A 185 -15.89 5.14 13.05
N ALA A 186 -17.09 4.70 13.45
CA ALA A 186 -18.20 4.54 12.52
C ALA A 186 -18.58 5.89 11.86
N ASP A 187 -18.64 6.96 12.64
CA ASP A 187 -18.96 8.30 12.15
C ASP A 187 -17.85 8.83 11.21
N GLU A 188 -16.59 8.71 11.60
CA GLU A 188 -15.43 9.14 10.77
C GLU A 188 -15.27 8.35 9.47
N PHE A 189 -15.68 7.09 9.48
CA PHE A 189 -15.62 6.21 8.33
C PHE A 189 -16.91 6.19 7.50
N GLY A 190 -17.80 7.16 7.68
CA GLY A 190 -18.98 7.31 6.86
C GLY A 190 -20.03 6.19 6.99
N PHE A 191 -19.97 5.39 8.08
CA PHE A 191 -20.98 4.37 8.31
C PHE A 191 -22.25 4.99 8.89
N MET A 192 -23.41 4.60 8.39
CA MET A 192 -24.70 5.07 8.88
C MET A 192 -24.95 4.77 10.37
N SER A 193 -24.28 3.77 10.94
CA SER A 193 -24.39 3.37 12.33
C SER A 193 -23.22 2.50 12.76
N LEU A 194 -22.99 2.43 14.08
CA LEU A 194 -22.07 1.46 14.66
C LEU A 194 -22.40 0.00 14.27
N SER A 195 -23.67 -0.33 14.18
CA SER A 195 -24.12 -1.66 13.77
C SER A 195 -23.69 -2.00 12.34
N SER A 196 -23.73 -1.03 11.41
CA SER A 196 -23.30 -1.24 10.03
C SER A 196 -21.78 -1.44 9.93
N LEU A 197 -21.00 -0.67 10.67
CA LEU A 197 -19.55 -0.88 10.81
C LEU A 197 -19.25 -2.31 11.32
N CYS A 198 -19.85 -2.69 12.46
CA CYS A 198 -19.59 -4.01 13.07
C CYS A 198 -19.95 -5.18 12.13
N LYS A 199 -21.09 -5.06 11.42
CA LYS A 199 -21.50 -6.07 10.42
C LYS A 199 -20.53 -6.14 9.25
N PHE A 200 -20.10 -4.99 8.73
CA PHE A 200 -19.10 -4.92 7.66
C PHE A 200 -17.80 -5.57 8.10
N PHE A 201 -17.25 -5.12 9.22
CA PHE A 201 -15.96 -5.60 9.73
C PHE A 201 -15.97 -7.11 9.97
N LYS A 202 -16.99 -7.62 10.70
CA LYS A 202 -17.10 -9.06 10.97
C LYS A 202 -17.25 -9.89 9.70
N ARG A 203 -18.00 -9.40 8.70
CA ARG A 203 -18.15 -10.06 7.40
C ARG A 203 -16.82 -10.18 6.65
N ARG A 204 -15.94 -9.17 6.80
CA ARG A 204 -14.67 -9.09 6.05
C ARG A 204 -13.51 -9.78 6.76
N THR A 205 -13.49 -9.77 8.11
CA THR A 205 -12.39 -10.28 8.92
C THR A 205 -12.72 -11.58 9.67
N GLY A 206 -14.00 -11.94 9.75
CA GLY A 206 -14.47 -13.10 10.52
C GLY A 206 -14.66 -12.83 12.01
N ILE A 207 -14.08 -11.77 12.57
CA ILE A 207 -14.12 -11.43 13.99
C ILE A 207 -14.74 -10.06 14.23
N THR A 208 -15.17 -9.79 15.45
CA THR A 208 -15.77 -8.50 15.79
C THR A 208 -14.72 -7.41 15.96
N THR A 209 -15.13 -6.13 15.84
CA THR A 209 -14.29 -4.97 16.10
C THR A 209 -13.71 -4.95 17.51
N THR A 210 -14.45 -5.48 18.51
CA THR A 210 -13.99 -5.58 19.90
C THR A 210 -12.94 -6.66 20.07
N GLU A 211 -13.19 -7.86 19.54
CA GLU A 211 -12.21 -8.95 19.52
C GLU A 211 -10.92 -8.51 18.83
N TYR A 212 -11.02 -7.89 17.66
CA TYR A 212 -9.87 -7.42 16.90
C TYR A 212 -9.03 -6.41 17.70
N ARG A 213 -9.67 -5.47 18.41
CA ARG A 213 -8.97 -4.47 19.25
C ARG A 213 -8.21 -5.11 20.41
N MET A 214 -8.69 -6.25 20.92
CA MET A 214 -8.10 -6.96 22.07
C MET A 214 -7.10 -8.05 21.67
N LEU A 215 -6.95 -8.35 20.37
CA LEU A 215 -5.99 -9.36 19.94
C LEU A 215 -4.56 -8.98 20.36
N PRO A 216 -3.77 -9.90 20.92
CA PRO A 216 -2.34 -9.70 21.12
C PRO A 216 -1.62 -9.44 19.78
N GLU A 217 -0.50 -8.73 19.82
CA GLU A 217 0.28 -8.44 18.62
C GLU A 217 0.76 -9.70 17.90
N ASP A 218 1.02 -10.76 18.64
CA ASP A 218 1.53 -12.05 18.15
C ASP A 218 0.47 -12.86 17.35
N GLU A 219 -0.81 -12.54 17.47
CA GLU A 219 -1.91 -13.23 16.79
C GLU A 219 -2.39 -12.54 15.51
N LEU A 220 -1.74 -11.44 15.11
CA LEU A 220 -1.98 -10.74 13.87
C LEU A 220 -1.22 -11.42 12.71
N LYS A 221 -1.71 -12.59 12.28
CA LYS A 221 -1.22 -13.28 11.08
C LYS A 221 -2.13 -13.03 9.90
#